data_1c3c8a8930dfcb0680afb88541f0e359
#
_entry.id   1c3c8a8930dfcb0680afb88541f0e359
#
_cell.length_a   1.000
_cell.length_b   1.000
_cell.length_c   1.000
_cell.angle_alpha   90.00
_cell.angle_beta   90.00
_cell.angle_gamma   90.00
#
_symmetry.space_group_name_H-M   'P 1'
#
loop_
_entity.id
_entity.type
_entity.pdbx_description
1 polymer ?
#
loop_
_entity_poly.entity_id
_entity_poly.type
_entity_poly.pdbx_seq_one_letter_code
_entity_poly.pdbx_strand_id
1 'polypeptide(L)'
;IAAIDMRRKNDVTFQKTLSFTDWYLDGGKGYPLGAVQLIGKVQGIMMKSFAKHVPLPLLNLVSDHSVEFVVMSEDLPHPENRVTIAQNGAIKIARKSVGMKTHMELLRRAKKTLRKTGYQAIFRQPFDISMNSHQCGTTVAGTDPRTSVVNGYCRSHDHHNLYLIDGGFFPSSAAMNPALTIAAQALRVVAESDLSKV
;
A
#
# COMPACT_ATOMS: atom_id res chain seq x y z
N ILE A 1 -10.15 -6.56 2.92
CA ILE A 1 -11.36 -7.09 3.60
C ILE A 1 -12.54 -7.04 2.67
N ALA A 2 -13.40 -8.08 2.72
CA ALA A 2 -14.70 -8.11 2.07
C ALA A 2 -15.78 -7.90 3.13
N ALA A 3 -16.63 -6.91 2.94
CA ALA A 3 -17.78 -6.63 3.78
C ALA A 3 -19.05 -7.15 3.08
N ILE A 4 -19.80 -8.06 3.72
CA ILE A 4 -20.91 -8.79 3.11
C ILE A 4 -22.23 -8.36 3.74
N ASP A 5 -23.21 -8.06 2.89
CA ASP A 5 -24.62 -7.88 3.26
C ASP A 5 -25.52 -8.71 2.33
N MET A 6 -25.96 -9.86 2.78
CA MET A 6 -26.81 -10.77 2.00
C MET A 6 -28.21 -10.22 1.67
N ARG A 7 -28.60 -9.09 2.26
CA ARG A 7 -29.89 -8.42 2.00
C ARG A 7 -29.83 -7.48 0.79
N ARG A 8 -28.62 -7.11 0.35
CA ARG A 8 -28.39 -6.12 -0.71
C ARG A 8 -27.48 -6.70 -1.77
N LYS A 9 -27.91 -6.62 -3.00
CA LYS A 9 -27.08 -6.98 -4.14
C LYS A 9 -26.18 -5.83 -4.52
N ASN A 10 -24.91 -6.11 -4.81
CA ASN A 10 -23.95 -5.17 -5.34
C ASN A 10 -23.92 -5.29 -6.87
N ASP A 11 -24.59 -4.39 -7.55
CA ASP A 11 -24.68 -4.36 -9.01
C ASP A 11 -23.51 -3.57 -9.66
N VAL A 12 -22.63 -2.99 -8.85
CA VAL A 12 -21.48 -2.22 -9.34
C VAL A 12 -20.42 -3.17 -9.88
N THR A 13 -20.00 -2.95 -11.12
CA THR A 13 -18.96 -3.76 -11.76
C THR A 13 -17.57 -3.43 -11.22
N PHE A 14 -17.25 -2.14 -11.19
CA PHE A 14 -16.00 -1.64 -10.61
C PHE A 14 -16.18 -0.18 -10.20
N GLN A 15 -15.83 0.14 -8.95
CA GLN A 15 -15.89 1.52 -8.47
C GLN A 15 -14.92 1.74 -7.32
N LYS A 16 -14.15 2.81 -7.41
CA LYS A 16 -13.12 3.20 -6.43
C LYS A 16 -13.37 4.63 -5.96
N THR A 17 -14.43 4.82 -5.19
CA THR A 17 -15.00 6.15 -4.90
C THR A 17 -14.99 6.53 -3.43
N LEU A 18 -14.65 5.61 -2.52
CA LEU A 18 -14.72 5.84 -1.09
C LEU A 18 -13.39 5.48 -0.41
N SER A 19 -12.96 6.34 0.51
CA SER A 19 -11.85 6.06 1.41
C SER A 19 -12.18 6.54 2.82
N PHE A 20 -11.86 5.75 3.82
CA PHE A 20 -11.85 6.18 5.21
C PHE A 20 -10.45 6.64 5.57
N THR A 21 -10.29 7.93 5.85
CA THR A 21 -9.00 8.57 6.20
C THR A 21 -9.00 9.13 7.62
N ASP A 22 -10.03 8.85 8.40
CA ASP A 22 -10.20 9.34 9.76
C ASP A 22 -9.03 9.01 10.69
N TRP A 23 -8.32 7.94 10.39
CA TRP A 23 -7.18 7.48 11.20
C TRP A 23 -5.84 7.65 10.47
N TYR A 24 -5.83 8.42 9.38
CA TYR A 24 -4.65 8.55 8.52
C TYR A 24 -3.57 9.43 9.15
N LEU A 25 -3.95 10.59 9.69
CA LEU A 25 -3.01 11.51 10.36
C LEU A 25 -2.90 11.23 11.85
N ASP A 26 -4.02 10.93 12.51
CA ASP A 26 -4.06 10.61 13.93
C ASP A 26 -5.01 9.45 14.22
N GLY A 27 -4.45 8.37 14.73
CA GLY A 27 -5.20 7.23 15.22
C GLY A 27 -5.84 7.41 16.60
N GLY A 28 -5.85 8.63 17.14
CA GLY A 28 -6.36 8.95 18.48
C GLY A 28 -5.42 8.54 19.62
N LYS A 29 -4.13 8.30 19.30
CA LYS A 29 -3.07 7.99 20.27
C LYS A 29 -1.76 8.74 19.94
N GLY A 30 -1.86 9.81 19.14
CA GLY A 30 -0.71 10.61 18.73
C GLY A 30 0.15 9.96 17.63
N TYR A 31 -0.35 8.95 16.94
CA TYR A 31 0.33 8.35 15.77
C TYR A 31 -0.68 7.91 14.69
N PRO A 32 -0.27 7.93 13.41
CA PRO A 32 -1.11 7.50 12.29
C PRO A 32 -1.37 5.99 12.31
N LEU A 33 -2.54 5.58 11.85
CA LEU A 33 -2.85 4.17 11.62
C LEU A 33 -2.81 3.80 10.14
N GLY A 34 -3.38 4.65 9.28
CA GLY A 34 -3.45 4.41 7.84
C GLY A 34 -4.84 4.66 7.26
N ALA A 35 -5.08 4.12 6.07
CA ALA A 35 -6.28 4.32 5.28
C ALA A 35 -7.00 3.02 4.92
N VAL A 36 -8.30 3.13 4.64
CA VAL A 36 -9.14 2.04 4.16
C VAL A 36 -9.80 2.50 2.87
N GLN A 37 -9.42 1.90 1.74
CA GLN A 37 -9.90 2.31 0.41
C GLN A 37 -10.83 1.26 -0.18
N LEU A 38 -11.97 1.70 -0.70
CA LEU A 38 -12.82 0.88 -1.55
C LEU A 38 -12.06 0.52 -2.83
N ILE A 39 -12.03 -0.76 -3.18
CA ILE A 39 -11.40 -1.22 -4.44
C ILE A 39 -12.43 -1.66 -5.48
N GLY A 40 -13.70 -1.57 -5.15
CA GLY A 40 -14.79 -2.00 -5.98
C GLY A 40 -15.19 -3.45 -5.74
N LYS A 41 -15.91 -4.02 -6.71
CA LYS A 41 -16.39 -5.41 -6.64
C LYS A 41 -15.30 -6.38 -7.12
N VAL A 42 -14.85 -7.26 -6.23
CA VAL A 42 -13.98 -8.37 -6.62
C VAL A 42 -14.84 -9.50 -7.16
N GLN A 43 -14.71 -9.80 -8.43
CA GLN A 43 -15.51 -10.84 -9.09
C GLN A 43 -15.19 -12.23 -8.55
N GLY A 44 -16.17 -13.14 -8.55
CA GLY A 44 -16.01 -14.50 -8.04
C GLY A 44 -14.86 -15.27 -8.71
N ILE A 45 -14.61 -15.03 -10.01
CA ILE A 45 -13.46 -15.63 -10.71
C ILE A 45 -12.12 -15.13 -10.13
N MET A 46 -12.03 -13.89 -9.71
CA MET A 46 -10.82 -13.37 -9.05
C MET A 46 -10.67 -13.96 -7.65
N MET A 47 -11.78 -14.16 -6.93
CA MET A 47 -11.76 -14.82 -5.61
C MET A 47 -11.25 -16.26 -5.69
N LYS A 48 -11.36 -16.91 -6.85
CA LYS A 48 -10.90 -18.29 -7.10
C LYS A 48 -9.38 -18.43 -6.89
N SER A 49 -8.59 -17.37 -7.08
CA SER A 49 -7.14 -17.38 -6.82
C SER A 49 -6.81 -17.61 -5.34
N PHE A 50 -7.67 -17.17 -4.44
CA PHE A 50 -7.51 -17.30 -2.99
C PHE A 50 -8.30 -18.48 -2.40
N ALA A 51 -9.44 -18.82 -3.03
CA ALA A 51 -10.40 -19.81 -2.55
C ALA A 51 -10.57 -20.95 -3.57
N LYS A 52 -9.47 -21.61 -3.93
CA LYS A 52 -9.38 -22.59 -5.03
C LYS A 52 -10.40 -23.74 -4.93
N HIS A 53 -10.77 -24.15 -3.72
CA HIS A 53 -11.68 -25.28 -3.48
C HIS A 53 -13.16 -24.87 -3.42
N VAL A 54 -13.47 -23.56 -3.39
CA VAL A 54 -14.86 -23.08 -3.34
C VAL A 54 -15.44 -23.06 -4.75
N PRO A 55 -16.65 -23.63 -4.97
CA PRO A 55 -17.33 -23.58 -6.27
C PRO A 55 -17.55 -22.15 -6.77
N LEU A 56 -17.36 -21.90 -8.07
CA LEU A 56 -17.51 -20.56 -8.65
C LEU A 56 -18.90 -19.94 -8.43
N PRO A 57 -20.04 -20.67 -8.53
CA PRO A 57 -21.34 -20.10 -8.23
C PRO A 57 -21.45 -19.51 -6.82
N LEU A 58 -20.82 -20.17 -5.83
CA LEU A 58 -20.80 -19.66 -4.44
C LEU A 58 -19.93 -18.42 -4.31
N LEU A 59 -18.79 -18.35 -5.01
CA LEU A 59 -17.96 -17.17 -5.06
C LEU A 59 -18.67 -15.99 -5.75
N ASN A 60 -19.41 -16.26 -6.82
CA ASN A 60 -20.23 -15.25 -7.49
C ASN A 60 -21.34 -14.73 -6.54
N LEU A 61 -22.01 -15.61 -5.80
CA LEU A 61 -23.00 -15.20 -4.81
C LEU A 61 -22.38 -14.28 -3.74
N VAL A 62 -21.19 -14.62 -3.24
CA VAL A 62 -20.45 -13.76 -2.30
C VAL A 62 -20.10 -12.43 -2.95
N SER A 63 -19.55 -12.44 -4.16
CA SER A 63 -19.21 -11.25 -4.92
C SER A 63 -20.41 -10.33 -5.14
N ASP A 64 -21.57 -10.90 -5.44
CA ASP A 64 -22.80 -10.15 -5.67
C ASP A 64 -23.36 -9.47 -4.41
N HIS A 65 -22.89 -9.86 -3.23
CA HIS A 65 -23.35 -9.33 -1.95
C HIS A 65 -22.23 -8.72 -1.11
N SER A 66 -21.05 -8.49 -1.69
CA SER A 66 -19.89 -7.93 -0.99
C SER A 66 -19.44 -6.60 -1.56
N VAL A 67 -18.74 -5.86 -0.72
CA VAL A 67 -17.96 -4.68 -1.07
C VAL A 67 -16.58 -4.84 -0.50
N GLU A 68 -15.55 -4.63 -1.32
CA GLU A 68 -14.17 -4.90 -0.94
C GLU A 68 -13.39 -3.62 -0.67
N PHE A 69 -12.58 -3.71 0.38
CA PHE A 69 -11.69 -2.64 0.80
C PHE A 69 -10.26 -3.15 0.98
N VAL A 70 -9.30 -2.36 0.54
CA VAL A 70 -7.91 -2.50 0.95
C VAL A 70 -7.69 -1.71 2.23
N VAL A 71 -7.09 -2.35 3.22
CA VAL A 71 -6.68 -1.74 4.48
C VAL A 71 -5.17 -1.59 4.42
N MET A 72 -4.69 -0.37 4.39
CA MET A 72 -3.28 -0.03 4.30
C MET A 72 -2.86 0.74 5.55
N SER A 73 -1.83 0.28 6.22
CA SER A 73 -1.17 0.99 7.31
C SER A 73 0.17 1.53 6.86
N GLU A 74 0.64 2.59 7.49
CA GLU A 74 2.01 3.03 7.30
C GLU A 74 2.98 1.92 7.69
N ASP A 75 4.01 1.72 6.89
CA ASP A 75 5.11 0.80 7.16
C ASP A 75 6.41 1.58 7.27
N LEU A 76 7.02 1.51 8.46
CA LEU A 76 8.25 2.23 8.75
C LEU A 76 9.46 1.45 8.23
N PRO A 77 10.54 2.14 7.87
CA PRO A 77 11.76 1.49 7.41
C PRO A 77 12.37 0.64 8.53
N HIS A 78 12.97 -0.48 8.14
CA HIS A 78 13.71 -1.35 9.05
C HIS A 78 15.02 -1.80 8.38
N PRO A 79 16.18 -1.74 9.06
CA PRO A 79 17.48 -2.03 8.44
C PRO A 79 17.61 -3.45 7.86
N GLU A 80 16.82 -4.41 8.37
CA GLU A 80 16.79 -5.78 7.84
C GLU A 80 15.92 -5.92 6.58
N ASN A 81 15.07 -4.92 6.26
CA ASN A 81 14.30 -4.88 5.01
C ASN A 81 15.19 -4.33 3.91
N ARG A 82 15.79 -5.23 3.13
CA ARG A 82 16.76 -4.83 2.10
C ARG A 82 16.77 -5.77 0.92
N VAL A 83 17.20 -5.24 -0.21
CA VAL A 83 17.55 -5.99 -1.40
C VAL A 83 19.06 -6.20 -1.40
N THR A 84 19.50 -7.43 -1.59
CA THR A 84 20.93 -7.80 -1.68
C THR A 84 21.17 -8.70 -2.88
N ILE A 85 22.43 -8.75 -3.33
CA ILE A 85 22.85 -9.68 -4.38
C ILE A 85 23.62 -10.83 -3.72
N ALA A 86 23.21 -12.05 -3.97
CA ALA A 86 23.93 -13.24 -3.51
C ALA A 86 25.22 -13.46 -4.31
N GLN A 87 26.12 -14.31 -3.81
CA GLN A 87 27.38 -14.63 -4.50
C GLN A 87 27.20 -15.18 -5.92
N ASN A 88 26.08 -15.86 -6.19
CA ASN A 88 25.72 -16.38 -7.51
C ASN A 88 24.98 -15.34 -8.40
N GLY A 89 24.95 -14.05 -8.01
CA GLY A 89 24.25 -12.99 -8.74
C GLY A 89 22.73 -12.92 -8.51
N ALA A 90 22.13 -13.84 -7.76
CA ALA A 90 20.70 -13.84 -7.53
C ALA A 90 20.29 -12.68 -6.58
N ILE A 91 19.18 -12.00 -6.93
CA ILE A 91 18.58 -10.97 -6.09
C ILE A 91 17.90 -11.64 -4.90
N LYS A 92 18.24 -11.19 -3.69
CA LYS A 92 17.60 -11.59 -2.44
C LYS A 92 16.84 -10.42 -1.86
N ILE A 93 15.58 -10.65 -1.46
CA ILE A 93 14.74 -9.69 -0.76
C ILE A 93 14.56 -10.22 0.66
N ALA A 94 15.12 -9.49 1.65
CA ALA A 94 14.86 -9.75 3.06
C ALA A 94 13.69 -8.86 3.51
N ARG A 95 12.74 -9.46 4.22
CA ARG A 95 11.58 -8.73 4.76
C ARG A 95 11.28 -9.15 6.19
N LYS A 96 11.21 -8.15 7.05
CA LYS A 96 10.68 -8.24 8.41
C LYS A 96 9.45 -7.36 8.51
N SER A 97 8.32 -7.92 8.88
CA SER A 97 7.08 -7.15 9.03
C SER A 97 7.20 -6.19 10.21
N VAL A 98 7.00 -4.91 9.94
CA VAL A 98 6.97 -3.84 10.94
C VAL A 98 5.54 -3.29 11.00
N GLY A 99 5.13 -2.67 12.11
CA GLY A 99 3.81 -2.02 12.18
C GLY A 99 2.60 -2.95 12.31
N MET A 100 2.77 -4.26 12.50
CA MET A 100 1.66 -5.21 12.56
C MET A 100 0.62 -4.86 13.64
N LYS A 101 1.05 -4.31 14.78
CA LYS A 101 0.12 -3.86 15.85
C LYS A 101 -0.77 -2.73 15.36
N THR A 102 -0.19 -1.76 14.68
CA THR A 102 -0.89 -0.61 14.08
C THR A 102 -1.86 -1.08 13.00
N HIS A 103 -1.43 -2.00 12.14
CA HIS A 103 -2.28 -2.59 11.11
C HIS A 103 -3.48 -3.34 11.69
N MET A 104 -3.28 -4.13 12.73
CA MET A 104 -4.37 -4.86 13.38
C MET A 104 -5.36 -3.93 14.09
N GLU A 105 -4.90 -2.81 14.65
CA GLU A 105 -5.77 -1.79 15.22
C GLU A 105 -6.62 -1.10 14.15
N LEU A 106 -6.01 -0.69 13.03
CA LEU A 106 -6.72 -0.14 11.87
C LEU A 106 -7.79 -1.13 11.36
N LEU A 107 -7.41 -2.38 11.18
CA LEU A 107 -8.32 -3.44 10.74
C LEU A 107 -9.49 -3.63 11.71
N ARG A 108 -9.24 -3.59 13.02
CA ARG A 108 -10.27 -3.69 14.05
C ARG A 108 -11.26 -2.53 13.96
N ARG A 109 -10.78 -1.31 13.78
CA ARG A 109 -11.61 -0.10 13.62
C ARG A 109 -12.42 -0.15 12.34
N ALA A 110 -11.80 -0.48 11.22
CA ALA A 110 -12.48 -0.65 9.93
C ALA A 110 -13.62 -1.67 10.04
N LYS A 111 -13.38 -2.83 10.62
CA LYS A 111 -14.41 -3.85 10.88
C LYS A 111 -15.54 -3.32 11.76
N LYS A 112 -15.22 -2.59 12.84
CA LYS A 112 -16.24 -2.01 13.73
C LYS A 112 -17.12 -1.01 12.99
N THR A 113 -16.51 -0.13 12.18
CA THR A 113 -17.23 0.85 11.37
C THR A 113 -18.14 0.17 10.36
N LEU A 114 -17.62 -0.77 9.57
CA LEU A 114 -18.42 -1.51 8.58
C LEU A 114 -19.58 -2.30 9.20
N ARG A 115 -19.41 -2.88 10.40
CA ARG A 115 -20.53 -3.49 11.12
C ARG A 115 -21.59 -2.49 11.53
N LYS A 116 -21.20 -1.29 11.97
CA LYS A 116 -22.14 -0.21 12.31
C LYS A 116 -22.96 0.27 11.09
N THR A 117 -22.40 0.18 9.89
CA THR A 117 -23.11 0.52 8.64
C THR A 117 -23.99 -0.63 8.12
N GLY A 118 -24.08 -1.73 8.86
CA GLY A 118 -25.04 -2.80 8.61
C GLY A 118 -24.50 -4.04 7.90
N TYR A 119 -23.19 -4.10 7.58
CA TYR A 119 -22.62 -5.33 7.02
C TYR A 119 -22.62 -6.46 8.05
N GLN A 120 -23.15 -7.62 7.64
CA GLN A 120 -23.37 -8.77 8.52
C GLN A 120 -22.09 -9.57 8.78
N ALA A 121 -21.27 -9.75 7.75
CA ALA A 121 -20.03 -10.49 7.84
C ALA A 121 -18.86 -9.70 7.21
N ILE A 122 -17.66 -9.82 7.79
CA ILE A 122 -16.47 -9.15 7.28
C ILE A 122 -15.32 -10.15 7.29
N PHE A 123 -14.91 -10.54 6.09
CA PHE A 123 -13.80 -11.45 5.87
C PHE A 123 -12.50 -10.69 5.61
N ARG A 124 -11.38 -11.26 6.04
CA ARG A 124 -10.04 -10.74 5.82
C ARG A 124 -9.27 -11.67 4.91
N GLN A 125 -8.71 -11.10 3.85
CA GLN A 125 -7.67 -11.74 3.05
C GLN A 125 -6.38 -10.92 3.25
N PRO A 126 -5.36 -11.42 3.94
CA PRO A 126 -4.08 -10.74 4.02
C PRO A 126 -3.38 -10.80 2.66
N PHE A 127 -2.70 -9.71 2.30
CA PHE A 127 -1.80 -9.70 1.16
C PHE A 127 -0.43 -10.23 1.58
N ASP A 128 0.15 -11.06 0.77
CA ASP A 128 1.54 -11.47 0.91
C ASP A 128 2.47 -10.57 0.07
N ILE A 129 3.76 -10.89 0.08
CA ILE A 129 4.76 -10.09 -0.64
C ILE A 129 4.54 -10.08 -2.15
N SER A 130 3.93 -11.12 -2.73
CA SER A 130 3.67 -11.21 -4.17
C SER A 130 2.61 -10.23 -4.65
N MET A 131 1.78 -9.72 -3.74
CA MET A 131 0.73 -8.73 -4.01
C MET A 131 1.14 -7.29 -3.63
N ASN A 132 2.36 -7.10 -3.13
CA ASN A 132 2.85 -5.79 -2.76
C ASN A 132 3.21 -4.99 -4.04
N SER A 133 2.66 -3.79 -4.17
CA SER A 133 2.84 -2.91 -5.34
C SER A 133 3.38 -1.51 -5.00
N HIS A 134 3.58 -1.22 -3.72
CA HIS A 134 4.03 0.09 -3.25
C HIS A 134 5.36 -0.03 -2.50
N GLN A 135 6.39 -0.57 -3.18
CA GLN A 135 7.73 -0.65 -2.62
C GLN A 135 8.31 0.77 -2.47
N CYS A 136 8.92 1.05 -1.33
CA CYS A 136 9.53 2.34 -1.04
C CYS A 136 10.73 2.22 -0.08
N GLY A 137 11.51 3.29 0.01
CA GLY A 137 12.62 3.40 0.96
C GLY A 137 13.93 2.72 0.54
N THR A 138 14.05 2.18 -0.68
CA THR A 138 15.29 1.54 -1.16
C THR A 138 16.39 2.55 -1.45
N THR A 139 16.02 3.75 -1.91
CA THR A 139 16.91 4.86 -2.26
C THR A 139 16.50 6.13 -1.53
N VAL A 140 16.30 5.99 -0.22
CA VAL A 140 15.75 7.05 0.63
C VAL A 140 16.46 8.39 0.43
N ALA A 141 15.65 9.46 0.31
CA ALA A 141 16.16 10.81 0.16
C ALA A 141 16.54 11.44 1.51
N GLY A 142 17.60 12.22 1.52
CA GLY A 142 18.06 12.95 2.70
C GLY A 142 19.24 13.86 2.40
N THR A 143 19.66 14.63 3.39
CA THR A 143 20.79 15.58 3.26
C THR A 143 22.13 14.96 3.64
N ASP A 144 22.14 13.89 4.44
CA ASP A 144 23.36 13.23 4.90
C ASP A 144 23.65 11.98 4.05
N PRO A 145 24.74 11.94 3.25
CA PRO A 145 25.10 10.80 2.41
C PRO A 145 25.42 9.52 3.19
N ARG A 146 25.65 9.61 4.51
CA ARG A 146 25.86 8.42 5.34
C ARG A 146 24.55 7.68 5.68
N THR A 147 23.42 8.34 5.55
CA THR A 147 22.10 7.80 5.95
C THR A 147 21.07 7.85 4.82
N SER A 148 21.41 8.44 3.66
CA SER A 148 20.55 8.55 2.48
C SER A 148 21.33 8.21 1.21
N VAL A 149 20.60 7.76 0.19
CA VAL A 149 21.16 7.39 -1.12
C VAL A 149 21.11 8.56 -2.08
N VAL A 150 20.06 9.37 -2.01
CA VAL A 150 19.83 10.54 -2.87
C VAL A 150 19.56 11.78 -2.02
N ASN A 151 19.80 12.93 -2.61
CA ASN A 151 19.46 14.22 -2.00
C ASN A 151 17.96 14.57 -2.18
N GLY A 152 17.53 15.75 -1.72
CA GLY A 152 16.15 16.22 -1.86
C GLY A 152 15.65 16.41 -3.30
N TYR A 153 16.53 16.38 -4.28
CA TYR A 153 16.24 16.39 -5.72
C TYR A 153 16.41 15.00 -6.36
N CYS A 154 16.38 13.96 -5.56
CA CYS A 154 16.55 12.58 -6.02
C CYS A 154 17.86 12.29 -6.78
N ARG A 155 18.88 13.16 -6.66
CA ARG A 155 20.21 12.99 -7.23
C ARG A 155 21.06 12.15 -6.29
N SER A 156 21.72 11.13 -6.81
CA SER A 156 22.64 10.28 -6.05
C SER A 156 23.75 11.11 -5.39
N HIS A 157 24.08 10.79 -4.14
CA HIS A 157 25.23 11.38 -3.46
C HIS A 157 26.56 10.91 -4.06
N ASP A 158 26.61 9.67 -4.56
CA ASP A 158 27.85 9.06 -5.10
C ASP A 158 28.03 9.32 -6.60
N HIS A 159 26.93 9.49 -7.35
CA HIS A 159 26.94 9.62 -8.81
C HIS A 159 26.19 10.88 -9.25
N HIS A 160 26.93 11.91 -9.61
CA HIS A 160 26.38 13.24 -9.93
C HIS A 160 25.49 13.31 -11.17
N ASN A 161 25.55 12.33 -12.06
CA ASN A 161 24.73 12.23 -13.26
C ASN A 161 23.59 11.21 -13.12
N LEU A 162 23.32 10.69 -11.90
CA LEU A 162 22.28 9.70 -11.63
C LEU A 162 21.17 10.29 -10.78
N TYR A 163 19.94 10.21 -11.28
CA TYR A 163 18.71 10.57 -10.58
C TYR A 163 17.81 9.33 -10.42
N LEU A 164 17.27 9.12 -9.23
CA LEU A 164 16.43 7.99 -8.88
C LEU A 164 15.07 8.51 -8.39
N ILE A 165 14.10 8.59 -9.32
CA ILE A 165 12.81 9.26 -9.09
C ILE A 165 11.68 8.21 -9.20
N ASP A 166 11.59 7.36 -8.21
CA ASP A 166 10.55 6.32 -8.08
C ASP A 166 10.11 6.21 -6.61
N GLY A 167 9.37 5.17 -6.25
CA GLY A 167 8.96 4.93 -4.86
C GLY A 167 10.11 4.77 -3.88
N GLY A 168 11.33 4.52 -4.34
CA GLY A 168 12.52 4.32 -3.52
C GLY A 168 12.92 5.52 -2.67
N PHE A 169 12.63 6.76 -3.12
CA PHE A 169 13.02 7.96 -2.39
C PHE A 169 12.20 8.21 -1.11
N PHE A 170 11.05 7.56 -0.94
CA PHE A 170 10.22 7.75 0.24
C PHE A 170 10.91 7.26 1.53
N PRO A 171 10.81 8.01 2.64
CA PRO A 171 11.36 7.58 3.92
C PRO A 171 10.53 6.50 4.59
N SER A 172 9.23 6.38 4.25
CA SER A 172 8.31 5.33 4.75
C SER A 172 7.20 5.09 3.74
N SER A 173 6.47 3.98 3.90
CA SER A 173 5.24 3.73 3.14
C SER A 173 4.07 4.45 3.77
N ALA A 174 3.55 5.48 3.12
CA ALA A 174 2.56 6.41 3.66
C ALA A 174 1.12 5.87 3.71
N ALA A 175 0.89 4.56 3.60
CA ALA A 175 -0.44 3.93 3.60
C ALA A 175 -1.42 4.48 2.53
N MET A 176 -0.90 5.10 1.47
CA MET A 176 -1.66 5.64 0.33
C MET A 176 -0.94 5.32 -0.98
N ASN A 177 -1.66 5.42 -2.10
CA ASN A 177 -1.08 5.21 -3.43
C ASN A 177 -0.02 6.29 -3.74
N PRO A 178 1.24 5.96 -4.05
CA PRO A 178 2.34 6.91 -4.12
C PRO A 178 2.49 7.63 -5.46
N ALA A 179 1.82 7.18 -6.53
CA ALA A 179 2.08 7.59 -7.91
C ALA A 179 2.00 9.11 -8.12
N LEU A 180 1.01 9.78 -7.53
CA LEU A 180 0.86 11.24 -7.67
C LEU A 180 2.04 11.99 -7.05
N THR A 181 2.52 11.56 -5.88
CA THR A 181 3.68 12.16 -5.23
C THR A 181 4.96 11.90 -6.01
N ILE A 182 5.12 10.70 -6.61
CA ILE A 182 6.25 10.39 -7.49
C ILE A 182 6.25 11.33 -8.71
N ALA A 183 5.10 11.50 -9.36
CA ALA A 183 4.97 12.39 -10.51
C ALA A 183 5.25 13.86 -10.14
N ALA A 184 4.72 14.33 -9.02
CA ALA A 184 4.98 15.69 -8.52
C ALA A 184 6.47 15.91 -8.22
N GLN A 185 7.13 14.93 -7.60
CA GLN A 185 8.57 15.00 -7.34
C GLN A 185 9.39 14.99 -8.64
N ALA A 186 9.00 14.22 -9.64
CA ALA A 186 9.66 14.22 -10.95
C ALA A 186 9.59 15.61 -11.60
N LEU A 187 8.42 16.23 -11.62
CA LEU A 187 8.24 17.60 -12.13
C LEU A 187 9.09 18.61 -11.36
N ARG A 188 9.11 18.50 -10.03
CA ARG A 188 9.91 19.37 -9.17
C ARG A 188 11.41 19.22 -9.46
N VAL A 189 11.91 18.00 -9.60
CA VAL A 189 13.32 17.72 -9.91
C VAL A 189 13.70 18.36 -11.24
N VAL A 190 12.90 18.22 -12.28
CA VAL A 190 13.16 18.86 -13.58
C VAL A 190 13.14 20.38 -13.47
N ALA A 191 12.18 20.96 -12.74
CA ALA A 191 12.03 22.41 -12.66
C ALA A 191 13.08 23.12 -11.80
N GLU A 192 13.53 22.47 -10.71
CA GLU A 192 14.31 23.13 -9.66
C GLU A 192 15.77 22.61 -9.54
N SER A 193 16.12 21.51 -10.23
CA SER A 193 17.49 20.97 -10.18
C SER A 193 18.31 21.35 -11.42
N ASP A 194 19.60 21.00 -11.41
CA ASP A 194 20.50 21.19 -12.55
C ASP A 194 20.13 20.33 -13.78
N LEU A 195 19.19 19.41 -13.64
CA LEU A 195 18.70 18.58 -14.74
C LEU A 195 18.03 19.40 -15.86
N SER A 196 17.44 20.53 -15.52
CA SER A 196 16.86 21.46 -16.51
C SER A 196 17.89 22.25 -17.33
N LYS A 197 19.16 22.16 -16.96
CA LYS A 197 20.27 22.91 -17.60
C LYS A 197 21.11 22.04 -18.54
N VAL A 198 20.72 20.77 -18.73
CA VAL A 198 21.44 19.80 -19.59
C VAL A 198 20.77 19.73 -21.00
#